data_907d4a2562f4c99e09caabdd7abb9a39
#
_entry.id   907d4a2562f4c99e09caabdd7abb9a39
#
_cell.length_a   1.000
_cell.length_b   1.000
_cell.length_c   1.000
_cell.angle_alpha   90.00
_cell.angle_beta   90.00
_cell.angle_gamma   90.00
#
_symmetry.space_group_name_H-M   'P 1'
#
loop_
_entity.id
_entity.type
_entity.pdbx_description
1 polymer ?
#
loop_
_entity_poly.entity_id
_entity_poly.type
_entity_poly.pdbx_seq_one_letter_code
_entity_poly.pdbx_strand_id
1 'polypeptide(L)'
;LALLLPLIAKSGAKPLVRPAWDADAMRALGADPIIDPDADGTTRAIYGDAHVRDNQGPLMQLESELIAIKRVDAGQGVSYGYDWIAERPTELGLVPLGYADAIPRRAAGRASLCIRGSRVPIVGRVAMDQVVLDLGDAPGAFQVGDRAVAFAGGSAADPAASSLAEWAMWCGTEALVATSTIGPRVHRIAASDVLRPSTSNDSEEPRA
;
A
#
# COMPACT_ATOMS: atom_id res chain seq x y z
N LEU A 1 -1.46 -8.98 -24.42
CA LEU A 1 -0.49 -10.08 -24.35
C LEU A 1 -0.02 -10.46 -25.75
N ALA A 2 -0.92 -10.75 -26.71
CA ALA A 2 -0.59 -11.15 -28.06
C ALA A 2 0.35 -10.21 -28.83
N LEU A 3 0.35 -8.92 -28.51
CA LEU A 3 1.24 -7.91 -29.12
C LEU A 3 2.65 -7.88 -28.50
N LEU A 4 2.81 -8.35 -27.26
CA LEU A 4 4.09 -8.32 -26.53
C LEU A 4 4.92 -9.60 -26.74
N LEU A 5 4.28 -10.74 -26.95
CA LEU A 5 4.96 -12.01 -27.11
C LEU A 5 5.97 -12.08 -28.27
N PRO A 6 5.69 -11.51 -29.47
CA PRO A 6 6.66 -11.47 -30.56
C PRO A 6 7.88 -10.59 -30.25
N LEU A 7 7.73 -9.56 -29.42
CA LEU A 7 8.83 -8.69 -28.98
C LEU A 7 9.71 -9.41 -27.94
N ILE A 8 9.11 -10.15 -27.02
CA ILE A 8 9.83 -10.98 -26.05
C ILE A 8 10.64 -12.08 -26.75
N ALA A 9 10.04 -12.77 -27.73
CA ALA A 9 10.74 -13.79 -28.51
C ALA A 9 11.95 -13.23 -29.26
N LYS A 10 11.85 -12.00 -29.83
CA LYS A 10 12.97 -11.33 -30.52
C LYS A 10 14.08 -10.88 -29.58
N SER A 11 13.78 -10.60 -28.31
CA SER A 11 14.78 -10.19 -27.32
C SER A 11 15.58 -11.34 -26.72
N GLY A 12 15.21 -12.59 -27.00
CA GLY A 12 15.80 -13.78 -26.38
C GLY A 12 15.39 -13.97 -24.91
N ALA A 13 14.50 -13.13 -24.40
CA ALA A 13 13.99 -13.28 -23.03
C ALA A 13 13.01 -14.45 -22.95
N LYS A 14 13.08 -15.22 -21.87
CA LYS A 14 12.17 -16.33 -21.59
C LYS A 14 11.10 -15.85 -20.62
N PRO A 15 9.81 -15.78 -21.03
CA PRO A 15 8.75 -15.39 -20.13
C PRO A 15 8.56 -16.47 -19.05
N LEU A 16 8.47 -16.05 -17.80
CA LEU A 16 8.04 -16.89 -16.69
C LEU A 16 6.52 -17.06 -16.74
N VAL A 17 6.04 -18.28 -16.78
CA VAL A 17 4.62 -18.57 -16.97
C VAL A 17 4.09 -19.36 -15.78
N ARG A 18 2.92 -18.94 -15.28
CA ARG A 18 2.19 -19.70 -14.26
C ARG A 18 1.64 -21.00 -14.85
N PRO A 19 1.52 -22.09 -14.05
CA PRO A 19 0.99 -23.36 -14.53
C PRO A 19 -0.41 -23.29 -15.15
N ALA A 20 -1.22 -22.32 -14.74
CA ALA A 20 -2.58 -22.08 -15.27
C ALA A 20 -2.60 -21.38 -16.64
N TRP A 21 -1.46 -20.93 -17.15
CA TRP A 21 -1.37 -20.27 -18.45
C TRP A 21 -1.05 -21.29 -19.53
N ASP A 22 -1.61 -21.08 -20.72
CA ASP A 22 -1.39 -21.98 -21.85
C ASP A 22 0.04 -21.78 -22.41
N ALA A 23 0.98 -22.59 -21.93
CA ALA A 23 2.35 -22.59 -22.39
C ALA A 23 2.48 -23.02 -23.86
N ASP A 24 1.55 -23.84 -24.36
CA ASP A 24 1.57 -24.29 -25.76
C ASP A 24 1.12 -23.17 -26.70
N ALA A 25 0.14 -22.39 -26.30
CA ALA A 25 -0.23 -21.18 -27.04
C ALA A 25 0.93 -20.16 -27.07
N MET A 26 1.72 -20.05 -26.02
CA MET A 26 2.91 -19.19 -26.01
C MET A 26 4.00 -19.71 -26.95
N ARG A 27 4.26 -21.02 -26.97
CA ARG A 27 5.21 -21.64 -27.90
C ARG A 27 4.78 -21.45 -29.34
N ALA A 28 3.48 -21.58 -29.63
CA ALA A 28 2.93 -21.34 -30.96
C ALA A 28 3.14 -19.90 -31.47
N LEU A 29 3.31 -18.93 -30.54
CA LEU A 29 3.63 -17.55 -30.83
C LEU A 29 5.15 -17.26 -30.84
N GLY A 30 5.99 -18.32 -30.80
CA GLY A 30 7.45 -18.21 -30.87
C GLY A 30 8.14 -17.85 -29.56
N ALA A 31 7.43 -17.93 -28.42
CA ALA A 31 8.03 -17.75 -27.10
C ALA A 31 8.44 -19.13 -26.53
N ASP A 32 9.59 -19.19 -25.85
CA ASP A 32 10.02 -20.37 -25.09
C ASP A 32 9.81 -20.09 -23.59
N PRO A 33 8.61 -20.42 -23.04
CA PRO A 33 8.29 -20.06 -21.67
C PRO A 33 9.04 -20.97 -20.68
N ILE A 34 9.51 -20.39 -19.59
CA ILE A 34 9.91 -21.14 -18.40
C ILE A 34 8.64 -21.41 -17.59
N ILE A 35 8.27 -22.66 -17.47
CA ILE A 35 7.17 -23.07 -16.60
C ILE A 35 7.78 -23.29 -15.22
N ASP A 36 7.48 -22.42 -14.30
CA ASP A 36 7.83 -22.58 -12.89
C ASP A 36 6.60 -23.14 -12.17
N PRO A 37 6.61 -24.40 -11.77
CA PRO A 37 5.50 -25.01 -11.05
C PRO A 37 5.25 -24.35 -9.68
N ASP A 38 6.25 -23.63 -9.17
CA ASP A 38 6.21 -22.94 -7.87
C ASP A 38 6.19 -21.39 -8.02
N ALA A 39 5.99 -20.89 -9.25
CA ALA A 39 5.94 -19.45 -9.50
C ALA A 39 4.91 -18.74 -8.61
N ASP A 40 3.79 -19.39 -8.33
CA ASP A 40 2.80 -18.90 -7.39
C ASP A 40 3.33 -18.87 -5.94
N GLY A 41 4.10 -19.86 -5.53
CA GLY A 41 4.70 -19.90 -4.19
C GLY A 41 5.74 -18.81 -3.99
N THR A 42 6.64 -18.61 -4.95
CA THR A 42 7.65 -17.53 -4.89
C THR A 42 7.00 -16.15 -4.92
N THR A 43 6.04 -15.94 -5.81
CA THR A 43 5.29 -14.66 -5.88
C THR A 43 4.53 -14.40 -4.59
N ARG A 44 3.90 -15.41 -4.02
CA ARG A 44 3.19 -15.34 -2.75
C ARG A 44 4.14 -15.06 -1.59
N ALA A 45 5.33 -15.68 -1.55
CA ALA A 45 6.34 -15.40 -0.54
C ALA A 45 6.81 -13.94 -0.57
N ILE A 46 7.04 -13.40 -1.77
CA ILE A 46 7.50 -12.02 -1.95
C ILE A 46 6.39 -11.00 -1.60
N TYR A 47 5.16 -11.25 -2.03
CA TYR A 47 4.06 -10.30 -1.92
C TYR A 47 3.06 -10.63 -0.79
N GLY A 48 3.29 -11.71 -0.03
CA GLY A 48 2.56 -12.01 1.19
C GLY A 48 1.13 -12.44 0.99
N ASP A 49 0.87 -13.39 0.10
CA ASP A 49 -0.43 -14.03 0.02
C ASP A 49 -0.71 -14.85 1.29
N ALA A 50 -1.96 -14.86 1.74
CA ALA A 50 -2.44 -15.44 3.00
C ALA A 50 -2.20 -16.96 3.17
N HIS A 51 -1.65 -17.63 2.15
CA HIS A 51 -1.40 -19.07 2.14
C HIS A 51 0.08 -19.48 2.30
N VAL A 52 1.00 -18.51 2.44
CA VAL A 52 2.40 -18.84 2.76
C VAL A 52 2.49 -19.34 4.19
N ARG A 53 2.87 -20.59 4.35
CA ARG A 53 2.79 -21.36 5.59
C ARG A 53 3.70 -20.90 6.73
N ASP A 54 4.60 -19.98 6.51
CA ASP A 54 5.58 -19.56 7.49
C ASP A 54 5.35 -18.10 7.86
N ASN A 55 4.41 -17.79 8.70
CA ASN A 55 4.24 -16.56 9.52
C ASN A 55 5.05 -15.29 9.12
N GLN A 56 5.61 -15.30 7.93
CA GLN A 56 6.31 -14.21 7.28
C GLN A 56 5.27 -13.48 6.43
N GLY A 57 4.59 -12.52 7.03
CA GLY A 57 3.76 -11.59 6.29
C GLY A 57 4.57 -10.87 5.18
N PRO A 58 3.93 -10.06 4.34
CA PRO A 58 4.63 -9.33 3.29
C PRO A 58 5.81 -8.57 3.90
N LEU A 59 6.98 -8.67 3.25
CA LEU A 59 8.20 -7.97 3.67
C LEU A 59 8.11 -6.45 3.38
N MET A 60 6.90 -5.93 3.26
CA MET A 60 6.65 -4.57 2.79
C MET A 60 5.59 -3.90 3.68
N GLN A 61 5.80 -2.61 3.90
CA GLN A 61 4.86 -1.72 4.57
C GLN A 61 4.68 -0.46 3.73
N LEU A 62 3.44 -0.01 3.58
CA LEU A 62 3.12 1.30 2.99
C LEU A 62 2.66 2.23 4.10
N GLU A 63 3.40 3.32 4.27
CA GLU A 63 3.11 4.30 5.30
C GLU A 63 3.32 5.73 4.82
N SER A 64 2.76 6.65 5.56
CA SER A 64 2.94 8.09 5.45
C SER A 64 2.66 8.71 6.83
N GLU A 65 2.33 10.00 6.87
CA GLU A 65 2.02 10.71 8.11
C GLU A 65 0.78 11.60 7.97
N LEU A 66 0.17 11.96 9.08
CA LEU A 66 -0.86 13.00 9.12
C LEU A 66 -0.19 14.36 8.85
N ILE A 67 -0.63 15.05 7.78
CA ILE A 67 -0.10 16.38 7.41
C ILE A 67 -1.02 17.53 7.81
N ALA A 68 -2.28 17.25 8.11
CA ALA A 68 -3.23 18.23 8.60
C ALA A 68 -4.34 17.56 9.41
N ILE A 69 -4.88 18.29 10.38
CA ILE A 69 -6.08 17.93 11.15
C ILE A 69 -7.04 19.10 11.11
N LYS A 70 -8.32 18.82 10.85
CA LYS A 70 -9.38 19.83 10.81
C LYS A 70 -10.64 19.32 11.48
N ARG A 71 -11.18 20.09 12.42
CA ARG A 71 -12.50 19.82 12.99
C ARG A 71 -13.60 20.22 12.03
N VAL A 72 -14.63 19.40 11.93
CA VAL A 72 -15.86 19.65 11.16
C VAL A 72 -17.09 19.40 12.02
N ASP A 73 -18.17 20.12 11.73
CA ASP A 73 -19.45 19.94 12.37
C ASP A 73 -20.30 18.87 11.67
N ALA A 74 -21.32 18.38 12.36
CA ALA A 74 -22.33 17.52 11.75
C ALA A 74 -22.96 18.19 10.52
N GLY A 75 -23.21 17.42 9.47
CA GLY A 75 -23.77 17.90 8.21
C GLY A 75 -22.75 18.42 7.21
N GLN A 76 -21.46 18.52 7.57
CA GLN A 76 -20.43 18.95 6.62
C GLN A 76 -20.01 17.79 5.69
N GLY A 77 -20.03 18.06 4.37
CA GLY A 77 -19.58 17.13 3.35
C GLY A 77 -18.06 17.15 3.22
N VAL A 78 -17.48 16.00 2.90
CA VAL A 78 -16.02 15.77 2.84
C VAL A 78 -15.63 15.23 1.49
N SER A 79 -14.50 15.74 0.96
CA SER A 79 -13.90 15.34 -0.31
C SER A 79 -14.81 15.65 -1.53
N TYR A 80 -14.41 15.17 -2.70
CA TYR A 80 -15.12 15.41 -3.94
C TYR A 80 -16.52 14.76 -3.94
N GLY A 81 -17.54 15.52 -4.35
CA GLY A 81 -18.90 15.03 -4.51
C GLY A 81 -19.68 14.88 -3.21
N TYR A 82 -19.05 15.10 -2.06
CA TYR A 82 -19.67 15.02 -0.74
C TYR A 82 -20.40 13.70 -0.51
N ASP A 83 -19.83 12.59 -0.99
CA ASP A 83 -20.41 11.25 -0.81
C ASP A 83 -20.37 10.79 0.66
N TRP A 84 -19.56 11.46 1.47
CA TRP A 84 -19.52 11.27 2.91
C TRP A 84 -19.84 12.61 3.61
N ILE A 85 -20.77 12.55 4.55
CA ILE A 85 -21.21 13.70 5.35
C ILE A 85 -20.99 13.34 6.81
N ALA A 86 -20.40 14.25 7.58
CA ALA A 86 -20.18 14.06 9.00
C ALA A 86 -21.52 13.93 9.73
N GLU A 87 -21.79 12.80 10.37
CA GLU A 87 -23.01 12.57 11.14
C GLU A 87 -22.97 13.25 12.51
N ARG A 88 -21.78 13.51 13.02
CA ARG A 88 -21.47 14.15 14.29
C ARG A 88 -20.27 15.08 14.13
N PRO A 89 -20.04 16.03 15.07
CA PRO A 89 -18.77 16.75 15.09
C PRO A 89 -17.61 15.77 15.18
N THR A 90 -16.59 15.94 14.33
CA THR A 90 -15.43 15.03 14.26
C THR A 90 -14.17 15.77 13.83
N GLU A 91 -13.00 15.19 14.09
CA GLU A 91 -11.75 15.63 13.49
C GLU A 91 -11.45 14.81 12.23
N LEU A 92 -11.01 15.49 11.20
CA LEU A 92 -10.58 14.88 9.95
C LEU A 92 -9.07 14.98 9.84
N GLY A 93 -8.43 13.88 9.48
CA GLY A 93 -7.01 13.81 9.20
C GLY A 93 -6.73 13.75 7.70
N LEU A 94 -5.71 14.46 7.22
CA LEU A 94 -5.24 14.39 5.85
C LEU A 94 -3.93 13.62 5.78
N VAL A 95 -3.87 12.61 4.91
CA VAL A 95 -2.68 11.80 4.64
C VAL A 95 -2.31 11.94 3.17
N PRO A 96 -1.05 12.25 2.81
CA PRO A 96 -0.60 12.45 1.44
C PRO A 96 -0.31 11.11 0.73
N LEU A 97 -1.31 10.23 0.69
CA LEU A 97 -1.37 9.01 -0.09
C LEU A 97 -2.70 8.98 -0.84
N GLY A 98 -2.68 8.73 -2.12
CA GLY A 98 -3.87 8.66 -2.95
C GLY A 98 -3.84 7.52 -3.96
N TYR A 99 -4.68 7.59 -4.98
CA TYR A 99 -4.71 6.52 -5.99
C TYR A 99 -3.46 6.47 -6.86
N ALA A 100 -2.64 7.52 -6.90
CA ALA A 100 -1.31 7.49 -7.51
C ALA A 100 -0.27 6.74 -6.65
N ASP A 101 -0.60 6.40 -5.40
CA ASP A 101 0.30 5.82 -4.40
C ASP A 101 -0.17 4.46 -3.89
N ALA A 102 -0.97 3.74 -4.67
CA ALA A 102 -1.55 2.45 -4.34
C ALA A 102 -2.73 2.48 -3.33
N ILE A 103 -3.37 3.64 -3.12
CA ILE A 103 -4.64 3.70 -2.39
C ILE A 103 -5.79 3.73 -3.42
N PRO A 104 -6.37 2.59 -3.80
CA PRO A 104 -7.36 2.58 -4.86
C PRO A 104 -8.63 3.34 -4.46
N ARG A 105 -9.34 3.89 -5.45
CA ARG A 105 -10.58 4.64 -5.20
C ARG A 105 -11.63 3.83 -4.42
N ARG A 106 -11.60 2.50 -4.54
CA ARG A 106 -12.50 1.57 -3.81
C ARG A 106 -12.20 1.49 -2.32
N ALA A 107 -11.05 2.00 -1.84
CA ALA A 107 -10.72 2.09 -0.42
C ALA A 107 -11.64 3.05 0.35
N ALA A 108 -12.24 4.02 -0.35
CA ALA A 108 -13.19 4.96 0.23
C ALA A 108 -14.34 4.25 0.95
N GLY A 109 -14.54 4.53 2.23
CA GLY A 109 -15.59 3.94 3.06
C GLY A 109 -15.44 2.44 3.35
N ARG A 110 -14.30 1.82 3.01
CA ARG A 110 -14.06 0.39 3.20
C ARG A 110 -12.77 0.08 3.94
N ALA A 111 -11.71 0.84 3.65
CA ALA A 111 -10.40 0.64 4.22
C ALA A 111 -10.13 1.63 5.36
N SER A 112 -9.19 1.25 6.23
CA SER A 112 -8.71 2.07 7.33
C SER A 112 -7.19 2.11 7.30
N LEU A 113 -6.60 3.20 7.76
CA LEU A 113 -5.19 3.28 8.08
C LEU A 113 -4.99 3.05 9.58
N CYS A 114 -3.84 2.48 9.94
CA CYS A 114 -3.45 2.37 11.34
C CYS A 114 -2.66 3.62 11.75
N ILE A 115 -3.13 4.31 12.79
CA ILE A 115 -2.45 5.46 13.40
C ILE A 115 -2.43 5.24 14.90
N ARG A 116 -1.23 5.25 15.52
CA ARG A 116 -1.06 5.04 16.97
C ARG A 116 -1.78 3.80 17.50
N GLY A 117 -1.71 2.69 16.75
CA GLY A 117 -2.38 1.44 17.14
C GLY A 117 -3.90 1.43 16.97
N SER A 118 -4.48 2.44 16.35
CA SER A 118 -5.92 2.55 16.08
C SER A 118 -6.23 2.47 14.60
N ARG A 119 -7.29 1.75 14.22
CA ARG A 119 -7.80 1.72 12.84
C ARG A 119 -8.69 2.92 12.59
N VAL A 120 -8.25 3.80 11.68
CA VAL A 120 -8.91 5.05 11.35
C VAL A 120 -9.46 4.96 9.93
N PRO A 121 -10.80 5.08 9.73
CA PRO A 121 -11.42 4.83 8.44
C PRO A 121 -11.12 5.93 7.42
N ILE A 122 -10.96 5.54 6.14
CA ILE A 122 -10.91 6.46 5.01
C ILE A 122 -12.34 6.93 4.72
N VAL A 123 -12.55 8.25 4.70
CA VAL A 123 -13.84 8.87 4.44
C VAL A 123 -13.81 9.79 3.22
N GLY A 124 -14.94 9.88 2.54
CA GLY A 124 -15.04 10.60 1.27
C GLY A 124 -14.23 9.91 0.16
N ARG A 125 -14.20 10.51 -1.03
CA ARG A 125 -13.51 9.96 -2.19
C ARG A 125 -11.99 10.06 -2.04
N VAL A 126 -11.28 9.00 -2.40
CA VAL A 126 -9.81 9.00 -2.54
C VAL A 126 -9.43 9.93 -3.69
N ALA A 127 -8.58 10.91 -3.41
CA ALA A 127 -7.99 11.80 -4.42
C ALA A 127 -6.74 11.16 -5.06
N MET A 128 -6.11 11.87 -6.00
CA MET A 128 -4.91 11.39 -6.69
C MET A 128 -3.75 11.17 -5.72
N ASP A 129 -3.57 12.07 -4.78
CA ASP A 129 -2.37 12.22 -3.95
C ASP A 129 -2.67 12.31 -2.45
N GLN A 130 -3.96 12.14 -2.05
CA GLN A 130 -4.34 12.25 -0.65
C GLN A 130 -5.63 11.51 -0.32
N VAL A 131 -5.76 11.12 0.96
CA VAL A 131 -6.98 10.60 1.56
C VAL A 131 -7.35 11.40 2.80
N VAL A 132 -8.65 11.42 3.11
CA VAL A 132 -9.19 11.98 4.35
C VAL A 132 -9.59 10.83 5.28
N LEU A 133 -9.28 10.97 6.54
CA LEU A 133 -9.58 9.99 7.59
C LEU A 133 -10.55 10.61 8.59
N ASP A 134 -11.51 9.84 9.12
CA ASP A 134 -12.32 10.24 10.28
C ASP A 134 -11.58 9.85 11.57
N LEU A 135 -10.97 10.83 12.21
CA LEU A 135 -10.22 10.65 13.46
C LEU A 135 -11.13 10.52 14.70
N GLY A 136 -12.43 10.78 14.54
CA GLY A 136 -13.38 10.72 15.64
C GLY A 136 -13.50 12.04 16.41
N ASP A 137 -14.27 12.00 17.50
CA ASP A 137 -14.59 13.16 18.35
C ASP A 137 -13.79 13.14 19.68
N ALA A 138 -12.49 12.91 19.57
CA ALA A 138 -11.57 12.96 20.71
C ALA A 138 -10.41 13.94 20.39
N PRO A 139 -10.61 15.25 20.63
CA PRO A 139 -9.60 16.25 20.29
C PRO A 139 -8.26 15.94 20.93
N GLY A 140 -7.20 15.99 20.11
CA GLY A 140 -5.83 15.74 20.56
C GLY A 140 -5.44 14.26 20.68
N ALA A 141 -6.32 13.32 20.33
CA ALA A 141 -5.96 11.90 20.26
C ALA A 141 -4.91 11.62 19.19
N PHE A 142 -4.91 12.42 18.12
CA PHE A 142 -3.98 12.36 17.01
C PHE A 142 -3.31 13.73 16.79
N GLN A 143 -2.12 13.72 16.20
CA GLN A 143 -1.33 14.92 15.93
C GLN A 143 -0.77 14.91 14.51
N VAL A 144 -0.54 16.10 13.95
CA VAL A 144 0.23 16.22 12.70
C VAL A 144 1.61 15.63 12.92
N GLY A 145 2.08 14.80 11.96
CA GLY A 145 3.30 14.00 12.07
C GLY A 145 3.07 12.57 12.59
N ASP A 146 1.88 12.23 13.10
CA ASP A 146 1.59 10.85 13.47
C ASP A 146 1.67 9.93 12.24
N ARG A 147 2.37 8.80 12.39
CA ARG A 147 2.55 7.81 11.33
C ARG A 147 1.23 7.13 10.99
N ALA A 148 0.92 7.10 9.71
CA ALA A 148 -0.29 6.49 9.14
C ALA A 148 0.09 5.31 8.24
N VAL A 149 -0.25 4.09 8.65
CA VAL A 149 0.12 2.84 7.96
C VAL A 149 -1.10 2.31 7.19
N ALA A 150 -0.97 2.16 5.88
CA ALA A 150 -2.02 1.60 5.04
C ALA A 150 -2.07 0.07 5.18
N PHE A 151 -0.94 -0.58 5.03
CA PHE A 151 -0.77 -2.00 5.29
C PHE A 151 0.66 -2.29 5.74
N ALA A 152 0.82 -3.35 6.50
CA ALA A 152 2.12 -3.79 6.99
C ALA A 152 2.20 -5.31 7.02
N GLY A 153 3.42 -5.82 7.01
CA GLY A 153 3.70 -7.23 7.16
C GLY A 153 5.01 -7.49 7.90
N GLY A 154 5.24 -8.74 8.25
CA GLY A 154 6.37 -9.14 9.06
C GLY A 154 6.14 -9.02 10.57
N SER A 155 7.10 -9.50 11.33
CA SER A 155 7.04 -9.60 12.80
C SER A 155 7.11 -8.25 13.53
N ALA A 156 7.52 -7.18 12.84
CA ALA A 156 7.64 -5.82 13.38
C ALA A 156 6.42 -4.94 13.09
N ALA A 157 5.42 -5.47 12.39
CA ALA A 157 4.21 -4.71 12.07
C ALA A 157 3.41 -4.40 13.34
N ASP A 158 2.81 -3.20 13.36
CA ASP A 158 1.81 -2.87 14.38
C ASP A 158 0.64 -3.87 14.27
N PRO A 159 0.24 -4.55 15.34
CA PRO A 159 -0.86 -5.52 15.30
C PRO A 159 -2.20 -4.94 14.83
N ALA A 160 -2.39 -3.64 14.96
CA ALA A 160 -3.58 -2.94 14.47
C ALA A 160 -3.50 -2.59 12.98
N ALA A 161 -2.30 -2.61 12.37
CA ALA A 161 -2.16 -2.40 10.93
C ALA A 161 -2.82 -3.54 10.15
N SER A 162 -3.43 -3.22 9.02
CA SER A 162 -3.97 -4.25 8.14
C SER A 162 -2.83 -5.04 7.50
N SER A 163 -3.03 -6.34 7.34
CA SER A 163 -2.19 -7.13 6.45
C SER A 163 -2.42 -6.71 4.99
N LEU A 164 -1.47 -7.01 4.11
CA LEU A 164 -1.67 -6.77 2.68
C LEU A 164 -2.88 -7.54 2.11
N ALA A 165 -3.15 -8.75 2.62
CA ALA A 165 -4.31 -9.53 2.22
C ALA A 165 -5.63 -8.87 2.66
N GLU A 166 -5.71 -8.38 3.90
CA GLU A 166 -6.86 -7.64 4.41
C GLU A 166 -7.07 -6.34 3.62
N TRP A 167 -5.99 -5.60 3.34
CA TRP A 167 -6.01 -4.40 2.51
C TRP A 167 -6.56 -4.69 1.11
N ALA A 168 -6.05 -5.72 0.46
CA ALA A 168 -6.48 -6.14 -0.87
C ALA A 168 -7.98 -6.54 -0.89
N MET A 169 -8.45 -7.25 0.14
CA MET A 169 -9.85 -7.61 0.30
C MET A 169 -10.74 -6.36 0.43
N TRP A 170 -10.40 -5.38 1.26
CA TRP A 170 -11.14 -4.12 1.39
C TRP A 170 -11.21 -3.35 0.08
N CYS A 171 -10.12 -3.35 -0.65
CA CYS A 171 -10.00 -2.66 -1.94
C CYS A 171 -10.61 -3.43 -3.11
N GLY A 172 -11.07 -4.67 -2.91
CA GLY A 172 -11.61 -5.52 -3.98
C GLY A 172 -10.59 -5.81 -5.08
N THR A 173 -9.35 -6.09 -4.68
CA THR A 173 -8.21 -6.37 -5.56
C THR A 173 -7.39 -7.54 -5.01
N GLU A 174 -6.33 -7.92 -5.71
CA GLU A 174 -5.36 -8.92 -5.25
C GLU A 174 -4.13 -8.21 -4.63
N ALA A 175 -3.45 -8.90 -3.70
CA ALA A 175 -2.26 -8.40 -3.02
C ALA A 175 -1.16 -7.93 -4.00
N LEU A 176 -0.91 -8.72 -5.04
CA LEU A 176 0.06 -8.38 -6.09
C LEU A 176 -0.34 -7.11 -6.84
N VAL A 177 -1.63 -6.92 -7.13
CA VAL A 177 -2.12 -5.71 -7.81
C VAL A 177 -1.96 -4.50 -6.89
N ALA A 178 -2.30 -4.62 -5.60
CA ALA A 178 -2.14 -3.54 -4.65
C ALA A 178 -0.68 -3.05 -4.58
N THR A 179 0.30 -3.97 -4.57
CA THR A 179 1.73 -3.61 -4.51
C THR A 179 2.29 -3.10 -5.83
N SER A 180 1.81 -3.63 -6.96
CA SER A 180 2.27 -3.20 -8.29
C SER A 180 1.82 -1.78 -8.67
N THR A 181 0.81 -1.25 -8.00
CA THR A 181 0.30 0.11 -8.22
C THR A 181 1.00 1.19 -7.39
N ILE A 182 1.98 0.81 -6.56
CA ILE A 182 2.79 1.79 -5.80
C ILE A 182 3.59 2.66 -6.78
N GLY A 183 3.22 3.94 -6.85
CA GLY A 183 3.78 4.90 -7.79
C GLY A 183 5.25 5.26 -7.51
N PRO A 184 5.92 5.93 -8.46
CA PRO A 184 7.33 6.27 -8.35
C PRO A 184 7.63 7.37 -7.34
N ARG A 185 6.64 8.13 -6.89
CA ARG A 185 6.81 9.17 -5.86
C ARG A 185 6.85 8.59 -4.44
N VAL A 186 6.47 7.33 -4.25
CA VAL A 186 6.61 6.64 -2.96
C VAL A 186 8.06 6.18 -2.81
N HIS A 187 8.75 6.71 -1.82
CA HIS A 187 10.12 6.32 -1.53
C HIS A 187 10.17 4.86 -1.06
N ARG A 188 11.09 4.09 -1.63
CA ARG A 188 11.34 2.71 -1.23
C ARG A 188 12.58 2.68 -0.35
N ILE A 189 12.42 2.25 0.89
CA ILE A 189 13.46 2.18 1.90
C ILE A 189 13.66 0.71 2.27
N ALA A 190 14.91 0.25 2.30
CA ALA A 190 15.20 -1.09 2.77
C ALA A 190 14.98 -1.17 4.30
N ALA A 191 14.42 -2.29 4.78
CA ALA A 191 14.18 -2.48 6.22
C ALA A 191 15.46 -2.34 7.06
N SER A 192 16.63 -2.70 6.50
CA SER A 192 17.95 -2.49 7.11
C SER A 192 18.27 -1.04 7.40
N ASP A 193 17.72 -0.10 6.63
CA ASP A 193 18.02 1.33 6.76
C ASP A 193 17.08 1.99 7.79
N VAL A 194 15.88 1.44 7.95
CA VAL A 194 14.94 1.87 9.00
C VAL A 194 15.42 1.47 10.41
N LEU A 195 16.13 0.34 10.51
CA LEU A 195 16.62 -0.20 11.78
C LEU A 195 17.96 0.39 12.22
N ARG A 196 18.59 1.26 11.43
CA ARG A 196 19.78 1.99 11.87
C ARG A 196 19.35 3.12 12.80
N PRO A 197 19.77 3.14 14.09
CA PRO A 197 19.57 4.31 14.92
C PRO A 197 20.27 5.49 14.24
N SER A 198 19.59 6.61 14.14
CA SER A 198 20.19 7.86 13.66
C SER A 198 21.38 8.19 14.57
N THR A 199 22.57 7.86 14.16
CA THR A 199 23.78 8.40 14.77
C THR A 199 23.89 9.85 14.33
N SER A 200 23.16 10.72 15.03
CA SER A 200 23.39 12.15 14.99
C SER A 200 24.73 12.43 15.68
N ASN A 201 25.78 12.41 14.93
CA ASN A 201 27.05 12.98 15.35
C ASN A 201 27.85 13.47 14.13
N ASP A 202 27.26 14.39 13.38
CA ASP A 202 28.04 15.33 12.58
C ASP A 202 28.41 16.48 13.50
N SER A 203 29.44 16.25 14.32
CA SER A 203 30.20 17.32 14.93
C SER A 203 30.91 18.05 13.80
N GLU A 204 30.37 19.20 13.40
CA GLU A 204 31.06 20.17 12.59
C GLU A 204 32.41 20.53 13.30
N GLU A 205 33.50 20.07 12.69
CA GLU A 205 34.81 20.64 12.97
C GLU A 205 34.84 22.09 12.42
N PRO A 206 35.16 23.08 13.23
CA PRO A 206 35.37 24.44 12.73
C PRO A 206 36.66 24.47 11.91
N ARG A 207 36.53 24.75 10.63
CA ARG A 207 37.68 25.06 9.78
C ARG A 207 38.30 26.40 10.26
N ALA A 208 39.55 26.32 10.71
CA ALA A 208 40.43 27.44 10.93
C ALA A 208 40.89 28.08 9.62
#